data_606096ba1bf70065b7651edd05dae013
#
_entry.id   606096ba1bf70065b7651edd05dae013
#
_cell.length_a   1.000
_cell.length_b   1.000
_cell.length_c   1.000
_cell.angle_alpha   90.00
_cell.angle_beta   90.00
_cell.angle_gamma   90.00
#
_symmetry.space_group_name_H-M   'P 1'
#
loop_
_entity.id
_entity.type
_entity.pdbx_description
1 polymer ?
#
loop_
_entity_poly.entity_id
_entity_poly.type
_entity_poly.pdbx_seq_one_letter_code
_entity_poly.pdbx_strand_id
1 'polypeptide(L)'
;STGKLDAQAFKLMRVSGAYWRGDQKNAMLSRIYGTGWLNKKQLDQHLHRLEEAAKRDHRKIAQEMDLFHLQQEAQGSVFWHPKGWIIWRQLEAYMRRKLDAGGYQEVKTPQLMDARLWEASGHWGKYRENMFVVPDEVPGTEDDQPILSGDADLMALKPMNCPGHILVFKQGITSYKELPIRFYENGSCHRNEPHG
;
A
#
# COMPACT_ATOMS: atom_id res chain seq x y z
N SER A 1 -24.87 -10.22 27.51
CA SER A 1 -24.76 -11.60 28.05
C SER A 1 -24.13 -12.51 27.01
N THR A 2 -23.03 -13.18 27.34
CA THR A 2 -22.33 -14.10 26.44
C THR A 2 -23.08 -15.45 26.28
N GLY A 3 -24.19 -15.63 26.95
CA GLY A 3 -24.91 -16.90 26.99
C GLY A 3 -24.06 -18.01 27.61
N LYS A 4 -24.39 -19.25 27.30
CA LYS A 4 -23.56 -20.41 27.68
C LYS A 4 -22.54 -20.65 26.56
N LEU A 5 -21.31 -20.13 26.74
CA LEU A 5 -20.21 -20.49 25.85
C LEU A 5 -19.73 -21.90 26.20
N ASP A 6 -19.65 -22.78 25.19
CA ASP A 6 -18.99 -24.05 25.33
C ASP A 6 -17.47 -23.81 25.42
N ALA A 7 -16.86 -24.18 26.56
CA ALA A 7 -15.43 -24.03 26.78
C ALA A 7 -14.58 -24.77 25.73
N GLN A 8 -15.11 -25.83 25.12
CA GLN A 8 -14.45 -26.57 24.05
C GLN A 8 -14.53 -25.84 22.69
N ALA A 9 -15.46 -24.90 22.55
CA ALA A 9 -15.65 -24.11 21.33
C ALA A 9 -15.00 -22.70 21.38
N PHE A 10 -14.16 -22.47 22.39
CA PHE A 10 -13.47 -21.20 22.62
C PHE A 10 -11.95 -21.40 22.73
N LYS A 11 -11.18 -20.48 22.20
CA LYS A 11 -9.71 -20.46 22.34
C LYS A 11 -9.16 -19.06 22.50
N LEU A 12 -8.25 -18.89 23.44
CA LEU A 12 -7.42 -17.70 23.54
C LEU A 12 -6.31 -17.77 22.48
N MET A 13 -6.15 -16.70 21.70
CA MET A 13 -5.27 -16.68 20.53
C MET A 13 -3.96 -15.96 20.80
N ARG A 14 -4.03 -14.75 21.36
CA ARG A 14 -2.85 -13.93 21.62
C ARG A 14 -3.13 -12.88 22.70
N VAL A 15 -2.04 -12.33 23.24
CA VAL A 15 -2.05 -11.15 24.10
C VAL A 15 -1.22 -10.04 23.43
N SER A 16 -1.66 -8.80 23.50
CA SER A 16 -0.89 -7.64 23.07
C SER A 16 -1.12 -6.45 24.00
N GLY A 17 -0.21 -5.49 24.02
CA GLY A 17 -0.45 -4.18 24.61
C GLY A 17 -1.52 -3.40 23.85
N ALA A 18 -2.30 -2.57 24.54
CA ALA A 18 -3.20 -1.61 23.95
C ALA A 18 -3.38 -0.42 24.89
N TYR A 19 -3.26 0.79 24.38
CA TYR A 19 -3.58 1.97 25.16
C TYR A 19 -5.09 2.11 25.37
N TRP A 20 -5.47 2.51 26.57
CA TRP A 20 -6.87 2.76 26.90
C TRP A 20 -7.48 3.79 25.93
N ARG A 21 -8.58 3.43 25.27
CA ARG A 21 -9.26 4.22 24.24
C ARG A 21 -8.39 4.60 23.02
N GLY A 22 -7.29 3.89 22.77
CA GLY A 22 -6.41 4.13 21.63
C GLY A 22 -5.47 5.34 21.76
N ASP A 23 -5.47 6.04 22.89
CA ASP A 23 -4.63 7.19 23.14
C ASP A 23 -3.34 6.76 23.87
N GLN A 24 -2.19 7.05 23.27
CA GLN A 24 -0.86 6.73 23.81
C GLN A 24 -0.55 7.41 25.15
N LYS A 25 -1.26 8.47 25.49
CA LYS A 25 -1.14 9.18 26.79
C LYS A 25 -1.83 8.44 27.93
N ASN A 26 -2.71 7.50 27.62
CA ASN A 26 -3.44 6.72 28.61
C ASN A 26 -2.65 5.46 29.04
N ALA A 27 -3.13 4.81 30.09
CA ALA A 27 -2.54 3.59 30.61
C ALA A 27 -2.47 2.49 29.54
N MET A 28 -1.32 1.81 29.45
CA MET A 28 -1.18 0.62 28.65
C MET A 28 -1.81 -0.58 29.37
N LEU A 29 -2.73 -1.23 28.70
CA LEU A 29 -3.44 -2.42 29.16
C LEU A 29 -3.02 -3.66 28.36
N SER A 30 -3.24 -4.83 28.94
CA SER A 30 -3.13 -6.09 28.20
C SER A 30 -4.43 -6.41 27.49
N ARG A 31 -4.38 -6.52 26.16
CA ARG A 31 -5.51 -6.94 25.33
C ARG A 31 -5.40 -8.42 25.02
N ILE A 32 -6.39 -9.18 25.46
CA ILE A 32 -6.47 -10.63 25.21
C ILE A 32 -7.43 -10.85 24.03
N TYR A 33 -6.96 -11.55 23.01
CA TYR A 33 -7.74 -11.94 21.85
C TYR A 33 -8.14 -13.39 21.96
N GLY A 34 -9.41 -13.67 21.72
CA GLY A 34 -9.94 -15.03 21.67
C GLY A 34 -10.89 -15.19 20.49
N THR A 35 -11.20 -16.44 20.16
CA THR A 35 -12.21 -16.79 19.16
C THR A 35 -13.18 -17.79 19.77
N GLY A 36 -14.47 -17.62 19.49
CA GLY A 36 -15.55 -18.51 19.94
C GLY A 36 -16.40 -18.97 18.78
N TRP A 37 -16.83 -20.23 18.83
CA TRP A 37 -17.57 -20.90 17.76
C TRP A 37 -18.78 -21.64 18.33
N LEU A 38 -19.70 -22.08 17.49
CA LEU A 38 -20.89 -22.80 17.95
C LEU A 38 -20.58 -24.18 18.55
N ASN A 39 -19.50 -24.80 18.10
CA ASN A 39 -19.04 -26.11 18.60
C ASN A 39 -17.56 -26.30 18.33
N LYS A 40 -16.98 -27.33 18.97
CA LYS A 40 -15.55 -27.68 18.84
C LYS A 40 -15.14 -27.94 17.40
N LYS A 41 -15.98 -28.59 16.59
CA LYS A 41 -15.65 -28.90 15.18
C LYS A 41 -15.40 -27.63 14.36
N GLN A 42 -16.21 -26.59 14.55
CA GLN A 42 -16.00 -25.30 13.85
C GLN A 42 -14.74 -24.59 14.34
N LEU A 43 -14.46 -24.64 15.62
CA LEU A 43 -13.19 -24.11 16.17
C LEU A 43 -11.99 -24.82 15.54
N ASP A 44 -11.99 -26.15 15.54
CA ASP A 44 -10.89 -26.96 14.98
C ASP A 44 -10.70 -26.66 13.47
N GLN A 45 -11.77 -26.51 12.71
CA GLN A 45 -11.72 -26.10 11.31
C GLN A 45 -11.14 -24.69 11.12
N HIS A 46 -11.47 -23.76 12.02
CA HIS A 46 -10.91 -22.40 11.97
C HIS A 46 -9.41 -22.41 12.29
N LEU A 47 -9.00 -23.12 13.33
CA LEU A 47 -7.60 -23.23 13.71
C LEU A 47 -6.77 -23.90 12.61
N HIS A 48 -7.28 -24.96 12.01
CA HIS A 48 -6.65 -25.60 10.85
C HIS A 48 -6.49 -24.63 9.67
N ARG A 49 -7.52 -23.81 9.37
CA ARG A 49 -7.40 -22.77 8.31
C ARG A 49 -6.32 -21.73 8.63
N LEU A 50 -6.20 -21.32 9.90
CA LEU A 50 -5.16 -20.37 10.31
C LEU A 50 -3.76 -21.00 10.18
N GLU A 51 -3.61 -22.27 10.57
CA GLU A 51 -2.35 -22.99 10.40
C GLU A 51 -1.95 -23.13 8.92
N GLU A 52 -2.91 -23.53 8.06
CA GLU A 52 -2.70 -23.60 6.62
C GLU A 52 -2.38 -22.23 6.00
N ALA A 53 -3.04 -21.16 6.48
CA ALA A 53 -2.74 -19.80 6.04
C ALA A 53 -1.32 -19.37 6.43
N ALA A 54 -0.85 -19.72 7.63
CA ALA A 54 0.51 -19.43 8.08
C ALA A 54 1.58 -20.17 7.24
N LYS A 55 1.28 -21.37 6.75
CA LYS A 55 2.16 -22.10 5.81
C LYS A 55 2.26 -21.41 4.44
N ARG A 56 1.27 -20.59 4.09
CA ARG A 56 1.17 -19.87 2.80
C ARG A 56 1.55 -18.39 2.91
N ASP A 57 2.24 -18.00 3.97
CA ASP A 57 2.76 -16.62 4.09
C ASP A 57 3.71 -16.34 2.93
N HIS A 58 3.38 -15.34 2.13
CA HIS A 58 4.14 -14.97 0.93
C HIS A 58 5.60 -14.59 1.24
N ARG A 59 5.87 -14.05 2.44
CA ARG A 59 7.23 -13.67 2.87
C ARG A 59 8.09 -14.92 3.09
N LYS A 60 7.51 -15.95 3.72
CA LYS A 60 8.17 -17.23 3.93
C LYS A 60 8.43 -17.94 2.62
N ILE A 61 7.39 -18.05 1.78
CA ILE A 61 7.51 -18.69 0.46
C ILE A 61 8.51 -17.93 -0.41
N ALA A 62 8.49 -16.59 -0.40
CA ALA A 62 9.43 -15.78 -1.16
C ALA A 62 10.89 -16.04 -0.76
N GLN A 63 11.16 -16.21 0.52
CA GLN A 63 12.49 -16.54 1.03
C GLN A 63 12.91 -17.97 0.62
N GLU A 64 12.03 -18.95 0.80
CA GLU A 64 12.30 -20.37 0.43
C GLU A 64 12.54 -20.55 -1.07
N MET A 65 11.82 -19.80 -1.90
CA MET A 65 11.90 -19.86 -3.37
C MET A 65 12.90 -18.86 -3.98
N ASP A 66 13.51 -18.02 -3.18
CA ASP A 66 14.42 -16.97 -3.64
C ASP A 66 13.75 -15.99 -4.63
N LEU A 67 12.55 -15.46 -4.23
CA LEU A 67 11.75 -14.59 -5.09
C LEU A 67 12.04 -13.10 -4.87
N PHE A 68 12.15 -12.70 -3.62
CA PHE A 68 12.41 -11.31 -3.22
C PHE A 68 12.83 -11.22 -1.76
N HIS A 69 13.38 -10.08 -1.38
CA HIS A 69 13.60 -9.72 0.03
C HIS A 69 13.21 -8.25 0.31
N LEU A 70 13.11 -7.96 1.59
CA LEU A 70 12.94 -6.61 2.13
C LEU A 70 14.17 -6.27 2.97
N GLN A 71 14.64 -5.02 2.90
CA GLN A 71 15.77 -4.58 3.71
C GLN A 71 15.60 -3.12 4.18
N GLN A 72 16.44 -2.71 5.11
CA GLN A 72 16.28 -1.47 5.83
C GLN A 72 16.47 -0.23 4.95
N GLU A 73 17.30 -0.32 3.91
CA GLU A 73 17.59 0.77 2.99
C GLU A 73 16.40 1.17 2.11
N ALA A 74 15.36 0.32 2.03
CA ALA A 74 14.15 0.60 1.26
C ALA A 74 12.94 0.01 1.97
N GLN A 75 12.59 0.60 3.11
CA GLN A 75 11.45 0.15 3.91
C GLN A 75 10.14 0.17 3.10
N GLY A 76 9.40 -0.94 3.17
CA GLY A 76 8.15 -1.10 2.43
C GLY A 76 8.32 -1.35 0.93
N SER A 77 9.55 -1.38 0.41
CA SER A 77 9.85 -1.67 -1.00
C SER A 77 10.53 -3.01 -1.15
N VAL A 78 10.22 -3.71 -2.24
CA VAL A 78 10.69 -5.08 -2.48
C VAL A 78 11.88 -5.09 -3.41
N PHE A 79 12.93 -5.82 -3.03
CA PHE A 79 14.05 -6.17 -3.91
C PHE A 79 13.76 -7.49 -4.62
N TRP A 80 13.38 -7.41 -5.87
CA TRP A 80 13.02 -8.57 -6.68
C TRP A 80 14.23 -9.34 -7.17
N HIS A 81 14.29 -10.64 -6.88
CA HIS A 81 15.28 -11.55 -7.41
C HIS A 81 14.87 -12.06 -8.81
N PRO A 82 15.79 -12.69 -9.57
CA PRO A 82 15.48 -13.11 -10.94
C PRO A 82 14.24 -13.99 -11.06
N LYS A 83 14.04 -14.95 -10.14
CA LYS A 83 12.86 -15.82 -10.14
C LYS A 83 11.57 -15.06 -9.86
N GLY A 84 11.59 -14.17 -8.86
CA GLY A 84 10.45 -13.32 -8.53
C GLY A 84 10.12 -12.35 -9.66
N TRP A 85 11.15 -11.79 -10.31
CA TRP A 85 10.96 -10.90 -11.46
C TRP A 85 10.29 -11.60 -12.66
N ILE A 86 10.57 -12.88 -12.87
CA ILE A 86 9.85 -13.67 -13.89
C ILE A 86 8.36 -13.73 -13.57
N ILE A 87 8.00 -14.00 -12.32
CA ILE A 87 6.59 -14.04 -11.89
C ILE A 87 5.93 -12.67 -12.09
N TRP A 88 6.59 -11.59 -11.66
CA TRP A 88 6.12 -10.22 -11.86
C TRP A 88 5.79 -9.95 -13.33
N ARG A 89 6.74 -10.21 -14.23
CA ARG A 89 6.56 -10.00 -15.67
C ARG A 89 5.40 -10.81 -16.26
N GLN A 90 5.17 -12.03 -15.77
CA GLN A 90 4.04 -12.86 -16.22
C GLN A 90 2.71 -12.25 -15.78
N LEU A 91 2.63 -11.71 -14.57
CA LEU A 91 1.44 -11.01 -14.08
C LEU A 91 1.17 -9.74 -14.88
N GLU A 92 2.19 -8.92 -15.13
CA GLU A 92 2.04 -7.74 -15.99
C GLU A 92 1.59 -8.10 -17.40
N ALA A 93 2.20 -9.10 -18.03
CA ALA A 93 1.82 -9.55 -19.36
C ALA A 93 0.38 -10.07 -19.40
N TYR A 94 -0.05 -10.78 -18.34
CA TYR A 94 -1.43 -11.22 -18.23
C TYR A 94 -2.40 -10.03 -18.13
N MET A 95 -2.10 -9.05 -17.28
CA MET A 95 -2.94 -7.86 -17.13
C MET A 95 -3.03 -7.04 -18.41
N ARG A 96 -1.90 -6.83 -19.10
CA ARG A 96 -1.89 -6.16 -20.41
C ARG A 96 -2.85 -6.83 -21.39
N ARG A 97 -2.72 -8.13 -21.61
CA ARG A 97 -3.63 -8.87 -22.51
C ARG A 97 -5.11 -8.71 -22.13
N LYS A 98 -5.42 -8.70 -20.82
CA LYS A 98 -6.81 -8.54 -20.35
C LYS A 98 -7.33 -7.14 -20.58
N LEU A 99 -6.53 -6.13 -20.31
CA LEU A 99 -6.90 -4.73 -20.45
C LEU A 99 -7.00 -4.33 -21.92
N ASP A 100 -6.05 -4.77 -22.75
CA ASP A 100 -6.08 -4.55 -24.21
C ASP A 100 -7.35 -5.17 -24.82
N ALA A 101 -7.68 -6.41 -24.45
CA ALA A 101 -8.92 -7.06 -24.88
C ALA A 101 -10.19 -6.34 -24.39
N GLY A 102 -10.11 -5.60 -23.28
CA GLY A 102 -11.18 -4.75 -22.74
C GLY A 102 -11.26 -3.36 -23.41
N GLY A 103 -10.41 -3.07 -24.37
CA GLY A 103 -10.35 -1.77 -25.05
C GLY A 103 -9.72 -0.65 -24.22
N TYR A 104 -8.85 -1.02 -23.26
CA TYR A 104 -8.05 -0.05 -22.51
C TYR A 104 -6.75 0.27 -23.25
N GLN A 105 -6.29 1.50 -23.12
CA GLN A 105 -5.02 1.99 -23.67
C GLN A 105 -4.00 2.18 -22.55
N GLU A 106 -2.83 1.55 -22.69
CA GLU A 106 -1.74 1.73 -21.74
C GLU A 106 -1.13 3.12 -21.87
N VAL A 107 -1.03 3.82 -20.75
CA VAL A 107 -0.32 5.11 -20.66
C VAL A 107 0.80 5.01 -19.63
N LYS A 108 1.74 5.94 -19.67
CA LYS A 108 2.82 6.06 -18.70
C LYS A 108 2.95 7.50 -18.27
N THR A 109 2.86 7.74 -16.96
CA THR A 109 2.97 9.07 -16.37
C THR A 109 4.24 9.19 -15.53
N PRO A 110 4.80 10.41 -15.36
CA PRO A 110 5.97 10.63 -14.53
C PRO A 110 5.78 10.15 -13.09
N GLN A 111 6.85 9.71 -12.44
CA GLN A 111 6.85 9.32 -11.04
C GLN A 111 6.84 10.54 -10.11
N LEU A 112 7.59 11.56 -10.49
CA LEU A 112 7.78 12.78 -9.75
C LEU A 112 7.05 13.91 -10.47
N MET A 113 6.18 14.62 -9.78
CA MET A 113 5.36 15.69 -10.33
C MET A 113 5.23 16.83 -9.33
N ASP A 114 5.07 18.04 -9.84
CA ASP A 114 4.94 19.29 -9.10
C ASP A 114 3.80 19.25 -8.06
N ALA A 115 4.04 19.86 -6.91
CA ALA A 115 3.08 19.95 -5.80
C ALA A 115 1.76 20.60 -6.22
N ARG A 116 1.77 21.55 -7.15
CA ARG A 116 0.57 22.22 -7.67
C ARG A 116 -0.45 21.25 -8.29
N LEU A 117 0.01 20.14 -8.89
CA LEU A 117 -0.90 19.09 -9.38
C LEU A 117 -1.65 18.42 -8.22
N TRP A 118 -0.94 18.18 -7.13
CA TRP A 118 -1.49 17.52 -5.94
C TRP A 118 -2.42 18.45 -5.16
N GLU A 119 -2.15 19.74 -5.17
CA GLU A 119 -3.05 20.78 -4.66
C GLU A 119 -4.34 20.83 -5.46
N ALA A 120 -4.23 20.96 -6.78
CA ALA A 120 -5.37 21.03 -7.69
C ALA A 120 -6.27 19.79 -7.63
N SER A 121 -5.69 18.62 -7.38
CA SER A 121 -6.41 17.36 -7.23
C SER A 121 -6.90 17.07 -5.80
N GLY A 122 -6.60 17.94 -4.83
CA GLY A 122 -6.99 17.82 -3.43
C GLY A 122 -6.19 16.81 -2.61
N HIS A 123 -5.18 16.17 -3.20
CA HIS A 123 -4.32 15.20 -2.49
C HIS A 123 -3.42 15.90 -1.48
N TRP A 124 -2.88 17.07 -1.81
CA TRP A 124 -1.99 17.83 -0.94
C TRP A 124 -2.62 18.16 0.41
N GLY A 125 -3.86 18.65 0.41
CA GLY A 125 -4.56 19.02 1.65
C GLY A 125 -4.98 17.84 2.52
N LYS A 126 -5.18 16.65 1.92
CA LYS A 126 -5.71 15.47 2.63
C LYS A 126 -4.67 14.42 2.98
N TYR A 127 -3.60 14.30 2.18
CA TYR A 127 -2.66 13.17 2.23
C TYR A 127 -1.20 13.60 2.22
N ARG A 128 -0.87 14.88 2.40
CA ARG A 128 0.53 15.37 2.38
C ARG A 128 1.44 14.58 3.32
N GLU A 129 0.95 14.25 4.51
CA GLU A 129 1.70 13.49 5.51
C GLU A 129 2.08 12.07 5.04
N ASN A 130 1.32 11.54 4.09
CA ASN A 130 1.55 10.23 3.48
C ASN A 130 2.24 10.32 2.11
N MET A 131 2.72 11.47 1.69
CA MET A 131 3.42 11.65 0.41
C MET A 131 4.92 11.82 0.64
N PHE A 132 5.73 11.22 -0.23
CA PHE A 132 7.15 11.51 -0.31
C PHE A 132 7.35 12.81 -1.10
N VAL A 133 7.75 13.86 -0.40
CA VAL A 133 7.98 15.19 -0.98
C VAL A 133 9.48 15.35 -1.25
N VAL A 134 9.78 15.87 -2.42
CA VAL A 134 11.16 16.11 -2.89
C VAL A 134 11.28 17.59 -3.25
N PRO A 135 12.17 18.35 -2.59
CA PRO A 135 12.48 19.71 -3.01
C PRO A 135 13.29 19.67 -4.31
N ASP A 136 13.23 20.73 -5.10
CA ASP A 136 14.04 20.91 -6.31
C ASP A 136 15.45 21.40 -6.03
N GLU A 137 15.75 21.78 -4.78
CA GLU A 137 17.06 22.21 -4.31
C GLU A 137 17.68 21.21 -3.32
N VAL A 138 18.99 21.25 -3.21
CA VAL A 138 19.69 20.54 -2.13
C VAL A 138 19.48 21.34 -0.84
N PRO A 139 18.85 20.75 0.20
CA PRO A 139 18.65 21.47 1.45
C PRO A 139 19.98 21.94 2.06
N GLY A 140 20.02 23.20 2.51
CA GLY A 140 21.09 23.67 3.39
C GLY A 140 21.03 22.96 4.74
N THR A 141 22.02 23.13 5.58
CA THR A 141 22.07 22.58 6.94
C THR A 141 22.23 23.68 7.96
N GLU A 142 21.46 23.64 9.02
CA GLU A 142 21.63 24.46 10.23
C GLU A 142 21.50 23.51 11.42
N ASP A 143 22.49 23.49 12.29
CA ASP A 143 22.58 22.58 13.44
C ASP A 143 22.30 21.09 13.06
N ASP A 144 22.89 20.63 11.95
CA ASP A 144 22.71 19.30 11.34
C ASP A 144 21.25 18.97 10.90
N GLN A 145 20.40 19.98 10.83
CA GLN A 145 19.03 19.81 10.29
C GLN A 145 18.96 20.37 8.86
N PRO A 146 18.29 19.67 7.94
CA PRO A 146 18.07 20.17 6.59
C PRO A 146 17.07 21.34 6.61
N ILE A 147 17.44 22.44 5.99
CA ILE A 147 16.57 23.61 5.77
C ILE A 147 16.40 23.84 4.27
N LEU A 148 15.18 24.21 3.87
CA LEU A 148 14.87 24.61 2.50
C LEU A 148 14.79 26.13 2.43
N SER A 149 15.12 26.70 1.28
CA SER A 149 14.81 28.09 1.01
C SER A 149 13.30 28.32 1.01
N GLY A 150 12.84 29.54 1.31
CA GLY A 150 11.43 29.87 1.27
C GLY A 150 10.80 29.79 -0.12
N ASP A 151 11.63 29.73 -1.16
CA ASP A 151 11.25 29.73 -2.57
C ASP A 151 11.44 28.35 -3.23
N ALA A 152 11.77 27.31 -2.46
CA ALA A 152 11.96 25.97 -3.00
C ALA A 152 10.68 25.44 -3.64
N ASP A 153 10.74 25.07 -4.91
CA ASP A 153 9.66 24.36 -5.56
C ASP A 153 9.62 22.91 -5.04
N LEU A 154 8.43 22.45 -4.72
CA LEU A 154 8.21 21.13 -4.19
C LEU A 154 7.64 20.19 -5.25
N MET A 155 8.21 19.03 -5.35
CA MET A 155 7.68 17.91 -6.12
C MET A 155 7.29 16.78 -5.17
N ALA A 156 6.45 15.86 -5.63
CA ALA A 156 6.14 14.66 -4.86
C ALA A 156 6.10 13.42 -5.75
N LEU A 157 6.52 12.29 -5.17
CA LEU A 157 6.32 10.98 -5.77
C LEU A 157 4.82 10.68 -5.81
N LYS A 158 4.32 10.21 -6.94
CA LYS A 158 2.90 9.98 -7.12
C LYS A 158 2.37 8.90 -6.16
N PRO A 159 1.37 9.23 -5.33
CA PRO A 159 0.67 8.25 -4.50
C PRO A 159 -0.43 7.51 -5.28
N MET A 160 -0.82 8.04 -6.45
CA MET A 160 -1.86 7.53 -7.34
C MET A 160 -1.55 7.91 -8.80
N ASN A 161 -2.02 7.10 -9.75
CA ASN A 161 -1.88 7.37 -11.19
C ASN A 161 -2.91 8.40 -11.70
N CYS A 162 -4.08 8.51 -11.06
CA CYS A 162 -5.24 9.23 -11.57
C CYS A 162 -4.97 10.69 -11.97
N PRO A 163 -4.26 11.53 -11.19
CA PRO A 163 -3.99 12.91 -11.59
C PRO A 163 -3.17 13.00 -12.88
N GLY A 164 -2.18 12.12 -13.06
CA GLY A 164 -1.42 12.03 -14.30
C GLY A 164 -2.28 11.61 -15.49
N HIS A 165 -3.20 10.66 -15.31
CA HIS A 165 -4.14 10.26 -16.36
C HIS A 165 -5.06 11.42 -16.78
N ILE A 166 -5.49 12.27 -15.84
CA ILE A 166 -6.29 13.47 -16.19
C ILE A 166 -5.48 14.46 -17.01
N LEU A 167 -4.17 14.59 -16.77
CA LEU A 167 -3.32 15.42 -17.62
C LEU A 167 -3.21 14.87 -19.05
N VAL A 168 -3.03 13.55 -19.19
CA VAL A 168 -3.04 12.89 -20.51
C VAL A 168 -4.38 13.09 -21.22
N PHE A 169 -5.48 12.89 -20.49
CA PHE A 169 -6.83 13.10 -21.00
C PHE A 169 -7.02 14.53 -21.54
N LYS A 170 -6.60 15.54 -20.79
CA LYS A 170 -6.74 16.96 -21.18
C LYS A 170 -5.94 17.34 -22.43
N GLN A 171 -4.85 16.62 -22.73
CA GLN A 171 -4.02 16.90 -23.90
C GLN A 171 -4.57 16.27 -25.19
N GLY A 172 -5.27 15.13 -25.09
CA GLY A 172 -5.62 14.34 -26.26
C GLY A 172 -7.05 14.48 -26.75
N ILE A 173 -7.98 14.96 -25.91
CA ILE A 173 -9.41 14.96 -26.23
C ILE A 173 -9.86 16.31 -26.70
N THR A 174 -10.39 16.35 -27.93
CA THR A 174 -10.93 17.56 -28.54
C THR A 174 -12.46 17.54 -28.62
N SER A 175 -13.10 16.38 -28.51
CA SER A 175 -14.55 16.23 -28.65
C SER A 175 -15.12 15.17 -27.72
N TYR A 176 -16.32 15.42 -27.20
CA TYR A 176 -17.09 14.43 -26.43
C TYR A 176 -17.43 13.15 -27.25
N LYS A 177 -17.35 13.22 -28.56
CA LYS A 177 -17.58 12.06 -29.45
C LYS A 177 -16.46 11.01 -29.37
N GLU A 178 -15.32 11.38 -28.79
CA GLU A 178 -14.19 10.47 -28.56
C GLU A 178 -14.37 9.62 -27.29
N LEU A 179 -15.41 9.90 -26.50
CA LEU A 179 -15.74 9.17 -25.29
C LEU A 179 -16.59 7.91 -25.58
N PRO A 180 -16.46 6.83 -24.81
CA PRO A 180 -15.62 6.72 -23.61
C PRO A 180 -14.16 6.38 -23.94
N ILE A 181 -13.22 6.99 -23.22
CA ILE A 181 -11.80 6.61 -23.23
C ILE A 181 -11.49 5.78 -21.98
N ARG A 182 -10.68 4.74 -22.15
CA ARG A 182 -10.24 3.87 -21.07
C ARG A 182 -8.73 3.84 -21.02
N PHE A 183 -8.15 4.42 -19.97
CA PHE A 183 -6.72 4.36 -19.71
C PHE A 183 -6.38 3.38 -18.58
N TYR A 184 -5.20 2.76 -18.67
CA TYR A 184 -4.59 2.07 -17.56
C TYR A 184 -3.08 2.33 -17.51
N GLU A 185 -2.48 2.09 -16.37
CA GLU A 185 -1.05 2.22 -16.17
C GLU A 185 -0.57 1.17 -15.15
N ASN A 186 0.43 0.39 -15.53
CA ASN A 186 1.23 -0.38 -14.60
C ASN A 186 2.25 0.58 -13.95
N GLY A 187 1.75 1.45 -13.06
CA GLY A 187 2.50 2.52 -12.42
C GLY A 187 2.91 2.16 -11.01
N SER A 188 4.15 2.50 -10.64
CA SER A 188 4.57 2.45 -9.25
C SER A 188 4.01 3.66 -8.51
N CYS A 189 3.30 3.44 -7.42
CA CYS A 189 2.79 4.48 -6.53
C CYS A 189 3.48 4.35 -5.17
N HIS A 190 3.80 5.48 -4.55
CA HIS A 190 4.56 5.52 -3.31
C HIS A 190 3.76 6.26 -2.23
N ARG A 191 3.64 5.63 -1.05
CA ARG A 191 2.98 6.23 0.10
C ARG A 191 3.83 6.02 1.34
N ASN A 192 3.99 7.05 2.14
CA ASN A 192 4.64 6.99 3.43
C ASN A 192 3.58 6.60 4.47
N GLU A 193 3.35 5.31 4.63
CA GLU A 193 2.37 4.78 5.58
C GLU A 193 3.11 4.11 6.75
N PRO A 194 3.07 4.70 7.96
CA PRO A 194 3.87 4.20 9.10
C PRO A 194 3.44 2.82 9.62
N HIS A 195 2.36 2.25 9.09
CA HIS A 195 1.78 0.98 9.52
C HIS A 195 1.47 0.02 8.36
N GLY A 196 2.14 0.21 7.22
CA GLY A 196 2.01 -0.64 6.03
C GLY A 196 2.65 -2.02 6.18
#